data_491621b1c2c82793602a018ac3f89684
#
_entry.id   491621b1c2c82793602a018ac3f89684
#
_cell.length_a   1.000
_cell.length_b   1.000
_cell.length_c   1.000
_cell.angle_alpha   90.00
_cell.angle_beta   90.00
_cell.angle_gamma   90.00
#
_symmetry.space_group_name_H-M   'P 1'
#
loop_
_entity.id
_entity.type
_entity.pdbx_description
1 polymer ?
#
loop_
_entity_poly.entity_id
_entity_poly.type
_entity_poly.pdbx_seq_one_letter_code
_entity_poly.pdbx_strand_id
1 'polypeptide(L)'
;MPEVQQRHPQAPDRPGGARGRPVMLATLDVPFDAGAVVFAVDSAVELGQRLIVANFVDLEPLPLSVMMGYDDLPYTPEMAESLAAPVRLAISLGVQVARLRVKSFRPVRAMVELVAEENAGLLVFGPDRSRIRRLRYRRAARVIRSSVTALIWLPD
;
A
#
# COMPACT_ATOMS: atom_id res chain seq x y z
N MET A 1 -14.25 -4.02 15.83
CA MET A 1 -13.70 -5.30 15.36
C MET A 1 -12.22 -5.14 15.09
N PRO A 2 -11.41 -6.09 15.48
CA PRO A 2 -9.99 -6.00 15.21
C PRO A 2 -9.74 -6.07 13.69
N GLU A 3 -8.90 -5.21 13.21
CA GLU A 3 -8.42 -5.25 11.82
C GLU A 3 -7.54 -6.47 11.62
N VAL A 4 -7.88 -7.28 10.64
CA VAL A 4 -7.06 -8.45 10.29
C VAL A 4 -5.98 -7.99 9.32
N GLN A 5 -4.80 -7.70 9.87
CA GLN A 5 -3.61 -7.47 9.07
C GLN A 5 -2.98 -8.83 8.72
N GLN A 6 -3.13 -9.26 7.50
CA GLN A 6 -2.35 -10.41 7.02
C GLN A 6 -1.00 -9.91 6.55
N ARG A 7 -0.03 -10.05 7.43
CA ARG A 7 1.38 -9.89 7.08
C ARG A 7 1.84 -11.19 6.43
N HIS A 8 2.22 -11.13 5.17
CA HIS A 8 2.98 -12.23 4.58
C HIS A 8 4.33 -12.34 5.30
N PRO A 9 4.84 -13.55 5.54
CA PRO A 9 6.10 -13.72 6.27
C PRO A 9 7.20 -12.92 5.60
N GLN A 10 7.72 -11.95 6.35
CA GLN A 10 8.90 -11.20 5.99
C GLN A 10 10.10 -12.13 5.95
N ALA A 11 10.97 -11.94 4.96
CA ALA A 11 12.32 -12.44 5.09
C ALA A 11 12.93 -11.90 6.40
N PRO A 12 13.73 -12.71 7.13
CA PRO A 12 14.20 -12.33 8.44
C PRO A 12 14.93 -10.98 8.40
N ASP A 13 14.52 -10.08 9.29
CA ASP A 13 15.17 -8.80 9.53
C ASP A 13 16.67 -9.03 9.71
N ARG A 14 17.47 -8.50 8.79
CA ARG A 14 18.91 -8.42 9.02
C ARG A 14 19.14 -7.36 10.09
N PRO A 15 19.74 -7.71 11.23
CA PRO A 15 20.08 -6.74 12.25
C PRO A 15 21.12 -5.76 11.68
N GLY A 16 20.78 -4.49 11.59
CA GLY A 16 21.70 -3.42 11.19
C GLY A 16 21.25 -2.48 10.08
N GLY A 17 20.06 -2.64 9.52
CA GLY A 17 19.52 -1.63 8.60
C GLY A 17 19.21 -0.33 9.36
N ALA A 18 19.79 0.79 8.93
CA ALA A 18 19.47 2.10 9.48
C ALA A 18 17.95 2.24 9.60
N ARG A 19 17.45 2.69 10.76
CA ARG A 19 16.04 2.97 11.00
C ARG A 19 15.62 4.19 10.17
N GLY A 20 15.46 3.96 8.87
CA GLY A 20 14.99 4.97 7.95
C GLY A 20 13.46 5.01 7.91
N ARG A 21 12.96 6.05 7.28
CA ARG A 21 11.52 6.25 7.06
C ARG A 21 11.15 5.63 5.70
N PRO A 22 10.40 4.51 5.66
CA PRO A 22 10.11 3.82 4.42
C PRO A 22 9.25 4.67 3.47
N VAL A 23 9.31 4.32 2.18
CA VAL A 23 8.35 4.77 1.17
C VAL A 23 7.20 3.79 1.15
N MET A 24 5.97 4.27 1.21
CA MET A 24 4.77 3.44 1.10
C MET A 24 4.06 3.73 -0.22
N LEU A 25 3.84 2.68 -1.02
CA LEU A 25 3.01 2.70 -2.21
C LEU A 25 1.69 2.00 -1.89
N ALA A 26 0.58 2.73 -1.96
CA ALA A 26 -0.73 2.26 -1.51
C ALA A 26 -1.82 2.39 -2.57
N THR A 27 -2.75 1.45 -2.58
CA THR A 27 -3.96 1.49 -3.39
C THR A 27 -5.18 0.98 -2.61
N LEU A 28 -6.38 1.24 -3.13
CA LEU A 28 -7.67 0.82 -2.56
C LEU A 28 -8.31 -0.28 -3.42
N ASP A 29 -7.67 -1.44 -3.48
CA ASP A 29 -8.12 -2.64 -4.18
C ASP A 29 -8.41 -2.41 -5.68
N VAL A 30 -7.63 -1.56 -6.28
CA VAL A 30 -7.56 -1.33 -7.73
C VAL A 30 -6.10 -1.36 -8.16
N PRO A 31 -5.81 -1.62 -9.46
CA PRO A 31 -4.44 -1.58 -9.96
C PRO A 31 -3.74 -0.25 -9.68
N PHE A 32 -2.42 -0.29 -9.62
CA PHE A 32 -1.62 0.92 -9.49
C PHE A 32 -1.56 1.71 -10.81
N ASP A 33 -1.52 3.02 -10.67
CA ASP A 33 -1.07 3.92 -11.73
C ASP A 33 0.42 3.66 -12.02
N ALA A 34 0.78 3.60 -13.30
CA ALA A 34 2.15 3.31 -13.72
C ALA A 34 3.14 4.39 -13.25
N GLY A 35 2.73 5.65 -13.29
CA GLY A 35 3.53 6.77 -12.79
C GLY A 35 3.78 6.71 -11.30
N ALA A 36 2.76 6.29 -10.54
CA ALA A 36 2.88 6.08 -9.10
C ALA A 36 3.92 5.00 -8.76
N VAL A 37 3.91 3.90 -9.49
CA VAL A 37 4.87 2.80 -9.30
C VAL A 37 6.30 3.29 -9.53
N VAL A 38 6.54 3.96 -10.64
CA VAL A 38 7.88 4.50 -10.97
C VAL A 38 8.32 5.50 -9.91
N PHE A 39 7.46 6.44 -9.54
CA PHE A 39 7.78 7.45 -8.55
C PHE A 39 8.11 6.85 -7.17
N ALA A 40 7.34 5.87 -6.72
CA ALA A 40 7.57 5.22 -5.43
C ALA A 40 8.88 4.43 -5.40
N VAL A 41 9.15 3.66 -6.45
CA VAL A 41 10.38 2.86 -6.54
C VAL A 41 11.60 3.77 -6.67
N ASP A 42 11.57 4.77 -7.53
CA ASP A 42 12.68 5.73 -7.69
C ASP A 42 12.95 6.49 -6.38
N SER A 43 11.88 6.90 -5.68
CA SER A 43 12.01 7.56 -4.38
C SER A 43 12.67 6.66 -3.34
N ALA A 44 12.31 5.38 -3.30
CA ALA A 44 12.93 4.41 -2.39
C ALA A 44 14.42 4.22 -2.70
N VAL A 45 14.79 4.15 -3.99
CA VAL A 45 16.19 4.08 -4.44
C VAL A 45 16.96 5.33 -4.03
N GLU A 46 16.45 6.51 -4.37
CA GLU A 46 17.13 7.79 -4.11
C GLU A 46 17.30 8.07 -2.61
N LEU A 47 16.29 7.73 -1.82
CA LEU A 47 16.33 7.91 -0.37
C LEU A 47 17.09 6.80 0.37
N GLY A 48 17.46 5.72 -0.32
CA GLY A 48 18.07 4.54 0.29
C GLY A 48 17.17 3.86 1.32
N GLN A 49 15.85 3.90 1.11
CA GLN A 49 14.85 3.38 2.03
C GLN A 49 14.16 2.13 1.49
N ARG A 50 13.57 1.34 2.38
CA ARG A 50 12.71 0.22 1.97
C ARG A 50 11.40 0.72 1.38
N LEU A 51 10.79 -0.11 0.54
CA LEU A 51 9.48 0.12 -0.05
C LEU A 51 8.44 -0.79 0.63
N ILE A 52 7.29 -0.22 0.98
CA ILE A 52 6.12 -0.98 1.42
C ILE A 52 5.08 -0.87 0.30
N VAL A 53 4.70 -2.00 -0.27
CA VAL A 53 3.60 -2.08 -1.25
C VAL A 53 2.37 -2.59 -0.53
N ALA A 54 1.37 -1.74 -0.37
CA ALA A 54 0.18 -2.02 0.43
C ALA A 54 -1.11 -1.90 -0.38
N ASN A 55 -1.95 -2.92 -0.29
CA ASN A 55 -3.30 -2.90 -0.83
C ASN A 55 -4.32 -2.92 0.32
N PHE A 56 -5.21 -1.93 0.32
CA PHE A 56 -6.27 -1.78 1.33
C PHE A 56 -7.60 -2.21 0.76
N VAL A 57 -8.17 -3.25 1.35
CA VAL A 57 -9.42 -3.89 0.89
C VAL A 57 -10.56 -3.52 1.84
N ASP A 58 -11.65 -3.02 1.25
CA ASP A 58 -12.88 -2.73 1.98
C ASP A 58 -13.62 -4.03 2.30
N LEU A 59 -13.86 -4.28 3.60
CA LEU A 59 -14.57 -5.46 4.08
C LEU A 59 -16.08 -5.37 3.90
N GLU A 60 -16.66 -4.18 3.82
CA GLU A 60 -18.10 -3.97 3.80
C GLU A 60 -18.85 -4.79 2.73
N PRO A 61 -18.36 -4.86 1.46
CA PRO A 61 -19.04 -5.64 0.42
C PRO A 61 -18.66 -7.12 0.38
N LEU A 62 -17.82 -7.62 1.30
CA LEU A 62 -17.27 -8.98 1.23
C LEU A 62 -18.12 -9.99 2.00
N PRO A 63 -18.11 -11.29 1.60
CA PRO A 63 -18.70 -12.39 2.36
C PRO A 63 -18.14 -12.47 3.78
N LEU A 64 -18.97 -12.94 4.74
CA LEU A 64 -18.57 -13.07 6.13
C LEU A 64 -17.33 -13.93 6.34
N SER A 65 -17.15 -15.00 5.58
CA SER A 65 -15.96 -15.86 5.63
C SER A 65 -14.67 -15.10 5.33
N VAL A 66 -14.69 -14.19 4.36
CA VAL A 66 -13.57 -13.32 4.02
C VAL A 66 -13.36 -12.26 5.10
N MET A 67 -14.43 -11.67 5.63
CA MET A 67 -14.37 -10.69 6.72
C MET A 67 -13.78 -11.30 7.99
N MET A 68 -14.08 -12.56 8.28
CA MET A 68 -13.54 -13.30 9.43
C MET A 68 -12.12 -13.85 9.17
N GLY A 69 -11.57 -13.71 7.97
CA GLY A 69 -10.22 -14.16 7.64
C GLY A 69 -10.08 -15.67 7.40
N TYR A 70 -11.20 -16.39 7.26
CA TYR A 70 -11.17 -17.83 6.97
C TYR A 70 -10.91 -18.15 5.49
N ASP A 71 -11.39 -17.26 4.61
CA ASP A 71 -11.17 -17.36 3.17
C ASP A 71 -10.55 -16.07 2.64
N ASP A 72 -9.41 -16.19 1.99
CA ASP A 72 -8.83 -15.12 1.20
C ASP A 72 -9.33 -15.24 -0.24
N LEU A 73 -10.07 -14.23 -0.71
CA LEU A 73 -10.36 -14.13 -2.13
C LEU A 73 -9.06 -13.93 -2.90
N PRO A 74 -8.76 -14.81 -3.88
CA PRO A 74 -7.59 -14.62 -4.71
C PRO A 74 -7.72 -13.33 -5.51
N TYR A 75 -6.61 -12.66 -5.75
CA TYR A 75 -6.59 -11.56 -6.69
C TYR A 75 -6.92 -12.02 -8.11
N THR A 76 -7.56 -11.16 -8.88
CA THR A 76 -7.61 -11.34 -10.33
C THR A 76 -6.19 -11.33 -10.90
N PRO A 77 -5.92 -11.98 -12.06
CA PRO A 77 -4.58 -11.96 -12.66
C PRO A 77 -4.04 -10.54 -12.88
N GLU A 78 -4.90 -9.60 -13.29
CA GLU A 78 -4.54 -8.19 -13.47
C GLU A 78 -4.12 -7.53 -12.15
N MET A 79 -4.88 -7.75 -11.09
CA MET A 79 -4.56 -7.18 -9.78
C MET A 79 -3.30 -7.80 -9.18
N ALA A 80 -3.15 -9.12 -9.31
CA ALA A 80 -1.94 -9.82 -8.85
C ALA A 80 -0.69 -9.28 -9.56
N GLU A 81 -0.75 -9.07 -10.87
CA GLU A 81 0.36 -8.50 -11.64
C GLU A 81 0.65 -7.04 -11.24
N SER A 82 -0.40 -6.24 -11.05
CA SER A 82 -0.25 -4.85 -10.62
C SER A 82 0.44 -4.72 -9.27
N LEU A 83 0.17 -5.63 -8.34
CA LEU A 83 0.81 -5.65 -7.03
C LEU A 83 2.24 -6.24 -7.08
N ALA A 84 2.49 -7.16 -7.99
CA ALA A 84 3.79 -7.82 -8.13
C ALA A 84 4.82 -6.96 -8.89
N ALA A 85 4.38 -6.17 -9.86
CA ALA A 85 5.27 -5.37 -10.70
C ALA A 85 6.17 -4.40 -9.92
N PRO A 86 5.66 -3.56 -9.00
CA PRO A 86 6.53 -2.67 -8.21
C PRO A 86 7.49 -3.45 -7.31
N VAL A 87 7.10 -4.61 -6.82
CA VAL A 87 7.95 -5.48 -6.00
C VAL A 87 9.13 -6.00 -6.82
N ARG A 88 8.89 -6.53 -8.01
CA ARG A 88 9.95 -7.00 -8.90
C ARG A 88 10.91 -5.88 -9.30
N LEU A 89 10.37 -4.72 -9.66
CA LEU A 89 11.18 -3.57 -10.04
C LEU A 89 12.08 -3.12 -8.88
N ALA A 90 11.52 -2.97 -7.68
CA ALA A 90 12.28 -2.58 -6.50
C ALA A 90 13.39 -3.58 -6.15
N ILE A 91 13.08 -4.87 -6.17
CA ILE A 91 14.07 -5.93 -5.92
C ILE A 91 15.20 -5.88 -6.95
N SER A 92 14.89 -5.67 -8.23
CA SER A 92 15.89 -5.56 -9.30
C SER A 92 16.85 -4.38 -9.10
N LEU A 93 16.42 -3.35 -8.38
CA LEU A 93 17.19 -2.16 -8.04
C LEU A 93 17.83 -2.22 -6.63
N GLY A 94 17.77 -3.38 -5.98
CA GLY A 94 18.38 -3.60 -4.67
C GLY A 94 17.59 -3.01 -3.49
N VAL A 95 16.33 -2.64 -3.68
CA VAL A 95 15.45 -2.10 -2.64
C VAL A 95 14.80 -3.25 -1.86
N GLN A 96 14.80 -3.16 -0.54
CA GLN A 96 14.05 -4.08 0.31
C GLN A 96 12.56 -3.76 0.22
N VAL A 97 11.72 -4.77 0.03
CA VAL A 97 10.28 -4.60 -0.17
C VAL A 97 9.48 -5.44 0.83
N ALA A 98 8.49 -4.83 1.45
CA ALA A 98 7.43 -5.51 2.18
C ALA A 98 6.12 -5.41 1.39
N ARG A 99 5.34 -6.50 1.37
CA ARG A 99 4.01 -6.54 0.77
C ARG A 99 2.97 -6.71 1.86
N LEU A 100 1.96 -5.86 1.84
CA LEU A 100 0.87 -5.90 2.82
C LEU A 100 -0.49 -5.93 2.11
N ARG A 101 -1.38 -6.77 2.61
CA ARG A 101 -2.81 -6.74 2.31
C ARG A 101 -3.53 -6.41 3.61
N VAL A 102 -4.22 -5.30 3.64
CA VAL A 102 -4.95 -4.83 4.81
C VAL A 102 -6.44 -4.84 4.51
N LYS A 103 -7.19 -5.64 5.27
CA LYS A 103 -8.65 -5.69 5.20
C LYS A 103 -9.22 -4.84 6.33
N SER A 104 -10.08 -3.89 5.99
CA SER A 104 -10.67 -2.98 6.96
C SER A 104 -12.05 -2.51 6.53
N PHE A 105 -12.93 -2.24 7.47
CA PHE A 105 -14.19 -1.53 7.21
C PHE A 105 -13.97 -0.05 6.89
N ARG A 106 -12.79 0.46 7.22
CA ARG A 106 -12.35 1.85 6.95
C ARG A 106 -10.96 1.84 6.32
N PRO A 107 -10.84 1.46 5.05
CA PRO A 107 -9.54 1.22 4.41
C PRO A 107 -8.65 2.47 4.35
N VAL A 108 -9.20 3.65 4.13
CA VAL A 108 -8.41 4.90 4.12
C VAL A 108 -7.86 5.23 5.50
N ARG A 109 -8.65 5.03 6.55
CA ARG A 109 -8.20 5.22 7.93
C ARG A 109 -7.10 4.21 8.28
N ALA A 110 -7.27 2.95 7.90
CA ALA A 110 -6.25 1.92 8.08
C ALA A 110 -4.93 2.29 7.38
N MET A 111 -5.02 2.91 6.20
CA MET A 111 -3.85 3.43 5.48
C MET A 111 -3.14 4.53 6.27
N VAL A 112 -3.87 5.50 6.79
CA VAL A 112 -3.32 6.58 7.62
C VAL A 112 -2.64 6.03 8.87
N GLU A 113 -3.28 5.07 9.54
CA GLU A 113 -2.73 4.40 10.72
C GLU A 113 -1.44 3.64 10.39
N LEU A 114 -1.41 2.91 9.27
CA LEU A 114 -0.23 2.17 8.84
C LEU A 114 0.95 3.09 8.50
N VAL A 115 0.68 4.23 7.85
CA VAL A 115 1.72 5.25 7.59
C VAL A 115 2.36 5.71 8.91
N ALA A 116 1.56 5.94 9.94
CA ALA A 116 2.06 6.34 11.25
C ALA A 116 2.81 5.20 11.97
N GLU A 117 2.26 3.98 11.96
CA GLU A 117 2.89 2.81 12.58
C GLU A 117 4.27 2.49 11.98
N GLU A 118 4.37 2.53 10.66
CA GLU A 118 5.62 2.25 9.94
C GLU A 118 6.56 3.46 9.90
N ASN A 119 6.12 4.60 10.41
CA ASN A 119 6.85 5.87 10.34
C ASN A 119 7.29 6.22 8.90
N ALA A 120 6.41 6.04 7.94
CA ALA A 120 6.71 6.29 6.54
C ALA A 120 7.10 7.76 6.30
N GLY A 121 8.13 7.99 5.51
CA GLY A 121 8.57 9.32 5.12
C GLY A 121 7.83 9.88 3.93
N LEU A 122 7.36 8.98 3.06
CA LEU A 122 6.61 9.32 1.85
C LEU A 122 5.46 8.32 1.68
N LEU A 123 4.26 8.82 1.48
CA LEU A 123 3.10 8.05 1.03
C LEU A 123 2.83 8.37 -0.43
N VAL A 124 2.94 7.38 -1.28
CA VAL A 124 2.49 7.42 -2.68
C VAL A 124 1.13 6.72 -2.73
N PHE A 125 0.05 7.49 -2.76
CA PHE A 125 -1.31 6.96 -2.94
C PHE A 125 -1.59 6.90 -4.43
N GLY A 126 -1.40 5.73 -5.01
CA GLY A 126 -1.30 5.53 -6.45
C GLY A 126 -2.31 4.58 -7.07
N PRO A 127 -3.63 4.68 -6.77
CA PRO A 127 -4.62 3.92 -7.50
C PRO A 127 -4.73 4.41 -8.94
N ASP A 128 -4.94 3.49 -9.88
CA ASP A 128 -5.27 3.84 -11.25
C ASP A 128 -6.60 4.63 -11.29
N ARG A 129 -6.53 5.88 -11.71
CA ARG A 129 -7.65 6.81 -11.72
C ARG A 129 -8.80 6.36 -12.64
N SER A 130 -8.50 5.55 -13.65
CA SER A 130 -9.52 4.98 -14.53
C SER A 130 -10.32 3.84 -13.89
N ARG A 131 -9.80 3.25 -12.84
CA ARG A 131 -10.36 2.07 -12.16
C ARG A 131 -11.04 2.40 -10.82
N ILE A 132 -10.79 3.58 -10.26
CA ILE A 132 -11.38 4.04 -9.01
C ILE A 132 -12.47 5.08 -9.28
N ARG A 133 -13.59 4.98 -8.56
CA ARG A 133 -14.66 5.98 -8.65
C ARG A 133 -14.15 7.35 -8.22
N ARG A 134 -14.42 8.38 -9.00
CA ARG A 134 -13.95 9.76 -8.77
C ARG A 134 -14.27 10.27 -7.36
N LEU A 135 -15.47 9.99 -6.87
CA LEU A 135 -15.88 10.44 -5.54
C LEU A 135 -15.12 9.72 -4.42
N ARG A 136 -14.92 8.40 -4.59
CA ARG A 136 -14.11 7.59 -3.66
C ARG A 136 -12.67 8.10 -3.59
N TYR A 137 -12.07 8.37 -4.73
CA TYR A 137 -10.73 8.94 -4.80
C TYR A 137 -10.63 10.30 -4.11
N ARG A 138 -11.56 11.21 -4.39
CA ARG A 138 -11.57 12.56 -3.79
C ARG A 138 -11.73 12.50 -2.26
N ARG A 139 -12.59 11.63 -1.76
CA ARG A 139 -12.77 11.42 -0.32
C ARG A 139 -11.50 10.87 0.33
N ALA A 140 -10.89 9.85 -0.29
CA ALA A 140 -9.63 9.29 0.17
C ALA A 140 -8.51 10.33 0.18
N ALA A 141 -8.32 11.05 -0.90
CA ALA A 141 -7.31 12.10 -1.01
C ALA A 141 -7.49 13.20 0.05
N ARG A 142 -8.72 13.59 0.34
CA ARG A 142 -9.03 14.58 1.39
C ARG A 142 -8.61 14.08 2.77
N VAL A 143 -8.96 12.85 3.12
CA VAL A 143 -8.59 12.25 4.43
C VAL A 143 -7.08 12.12 4.54
N ILE A 144 -6.41 11.65 3.50
CA ILE A 144 -4.96 11.50 3.46
C ILE A 144 -4.28 12.86 3.67
N ARG A 145 -4.67 13.89 2.93
CA ARG A 145 -4.10 15.25 3.05
C ARG A 145 -4.27 15.87 4.43
N SER A 146 -5.40 15.59 5.09
CA SER A 146 -5.69 16.15 6.42
C SER A 146 -5.09 15.37 7.59
N SER A 147 -4.73 14.09 7.40
CA SER A 147 -4.40 13.18 8.49
C SER A 147 -2.98 12.65 8.44
N VAL A 148 -2.33 12.64 7.27
CA VAL A 148 -0.96 12.14 7.09
C VAL A 148 0.04 13.26 7.27
N THR A 149 1.04 13.06 8.13
CA THR A 149 2.13 14.01 8.38
C THR A 149 3.34 13.80 7.49
N ALA A 150 3.44 12.64 6.84
CA ALA A 150 4.47 12.35 5.85
C ALA A 150 4.28 13.18 4.56
N LEU A 151 5.30 13.20 3.71
CA LEU A 151 5.14 13.70 2.34
C LEU A 151 4.12 12.83 1.59
N ILE A 152 3.29 13.45 0.78
CA ILE A 152 2.22 12.79 0.05
C ILE A 152 2.39 13.05 -1.44
N TRP A 153 2.33 11.97 -2.23
CA TRP A 153 2.19 12.04 -3.68
C TRP A 153 0.86 11.45 -4.10
N LEU A 154 0.14 12.15 -4.97
CA LEU A 154 -1.15 11.74 -5.52
C LEU A 154 -1.09 11.87 -7.05
N PRO A 155 -1.63 10.91 -7.81
CA PRO A 155 -1.75 11.04 -9.26
C PRO A 155 -2.73 12.17 -9.62
N ASP A 156 -2.43 12.91 -10.66
CA ASP A 156 -3.26 14.01 -11.20
C ASP A 156 -4.59 13.53 -11.81
#